data_56938e9628cdf58b624a7221c2c472b9
#
_entry.id   56938e9628cdf58b624a7221c2c472b9
#
_cell.length_a   1.000
_cell.length_b   1.000
_cell.length_c   1.000
_cell.angle_alpha   90.00
_cell.angle_beta   90.00
_cell.angle_gamma   90.00
#
_symmetry.space_group_name_H-M   'P 1'
#
loop_
_entity.id
_entity.type
_entity.pdbx_description
1 polymer ?
#
loop_
_entity_poly.entity_id
_entity_poly.type
_entity_poly.pdbx_seq_one_letter_code
_entity_poly.pdbx_strand_id
1 'polypeptide(L)'
;PLGVYGRTKLEGENAVAASGCRHLIFRTSWLYSNTGKNFFLTMADLTASKPEIKVVADQAGTPTYAYDLAYLITYIIEENLLDRSGVYNYSGEGVCSWFDFASEINSHMGHTCRIVPCRSEEYPTPAERPHYSVLDKSKVKRDFGIEIPYWRHSLAMAVQEYISLIK
;
A
#
# COMPACT_ATOMS: atom_id res chain seq x y z
N PRO A 1 2.87 -14.52 -11.39
CA PRO A 1 3.57 -13.22 -11.40
C PRO A 1 3.89 -12.79 -12.84
N LEU A 2 3.61 -11.53 -13.19
CA LEU A 2 3.81 -11.01 -14.56
C LEU A 2 5.27 -10.66 -14.87
N GLY A 3 6.12 -10.46 -13.88
CA GLY A 3 7.50 -9.99 -14.09
C GLY A 3 8.53 -10.65 -13.19
N VAL A 4 9.82 -10.30 -13.39
CA VAL A 4 10.96 -10.82 -12.61
C VAL A 4 10.78 -10.54 -11.12
N TYR A 5 10.36 -9.33 -10.74
CA TYR A 5 10.09 -8.97 -9.35
C TYR A 5 9.09 -9.92 -8.69
N GLY A 6 7.93 -10.17 -9.32
CA GLY A 6 6.93 -11.08 -8.76
C GLY A 6 7.41 -12.52 -8.68
N ARG A 7 8.22 -12.99 -9.65
CA ARG A 7 8.81 -14.33 -9.62
C ARG A 7 9.79 -14.49 -8.46
N THR A 8 10.72 -13.56 -8.28
CA THR A 8 11.70 -13.63 -7.18
C THR A 8 11.05 -13.53 -5.81
N LYS A 9 9.94 -12.76 -5.67
CA LYS A 9 9.15 -12.75 -4.43
C LYS A 9 8.50 -14.09 -4.16
N LEU A 10 7.91 -14.72 -5.17
CA LEU A 10 7.31 -16.05 -5.03
C LEU A 10 8.35 -17.13 -4.72
N GLU A 11 9.52 -17.07 -5.34
CA GLU A 11 10.64 -17.97 -5.03
C GLU A 11 11.09 -17.83 -3.57
N GLY A 12 11.15 -16.59 -3.04
CA GLY A 12 11.42 -16.34 -1.63
C GLY A 12 10.35 -16.92 -0.69
N GLU A 13 9.07 -16.77 -1.03
CA GLU A 13 7.97 -17.39 -0.27
C GLU A 13 8.10 -18.93 -0.25
N ASN A 14 8.37 -19.53 -1.42
CA ASN A 14 8.54 -20.96 -1.55
C ASN A 14 9.76 -21.48 -0.75
N ALA A 15 10.88 -20.73 -0.75
CA ALA A 15 12.07 -21.08 0.03
C ALA A 15 11.78 -21.06 1.54
N VAL A 16 11.05 -20.05 2.02
CA VAL A 16 10.61 -19.97 3.43
C VAL A 16 9.70 -21.16 3.77
N ALA A 17 8.71 -21.46 2.93
CA ALA A 17 7.81 -22.59 3.14
C ALA A 17 8.55 -23.93 3.15
N ALA A 18 9.49 -24.12 2.22
CA ALA A 18 10.29 -25.35 2.11
C ALA A 18 11.28 -25.56 3.27
N SER A 19 11.63 -24.51 4.01
CA SER A 19 12.52 -24.62 5.18
C SER A 19 11.92 -25.39 6.36
N GLY A 20 10.59 -25.61 6.35
CA GLY A 20 9.86 -26.25 7.45
C GLY A 20 9.72 -25.40 8.73
N CYS A 21 10.22 -24.16 8.74
CA CYS A 21 10.05 -23.26 9.88
C CYS A 21 8.60 -22.75 9.96
N ARG A 22 8.15 -22.40 11.18
CA ARG A 22 6.91 -21.64 11.34
C ARG A 22 7.13 -20.26 10.77
N HIS A 23 6.19 -19.78 9.96
CA HIS A 23 6.34 -18.49 9.26
C HIS A 23 4.99 -17.81 9.06
N LEU A 24 5.03 -16.49 9.03
CA LEU A 24 3.94 -15.63 8.59
C LEU A 24 4.48 -14.77 7.44
N ILE A 25 3.93 -14.94 6.25
CA ILE A 25 4.27 -14.17 5.07
C ILE A 25 3.11 -13.23 4.76
N PHE A 26 3.35 -11.92 4.81
CA PHE A 26 2.34 -10.93 4.44
C PHE A 26 2.63 -10.40 3.04
N ARG A 27 1.73 -10.67 2.09
CA ARG A 27 1.68 -10.02 0.80
C ARG A 27 0.93 -8.71 0.94
N THR A 28 1.52 -7.61 0.47
CA THR A 28 0.92 -6.28 0.54
C THR A 28 0.95 -5.59 -0.81
N SER A 29 0.15 -4.54 -0.98
CA SER A 29 0.09 -3.70 -2.17
C SER A 29 0.22 -2.22 -1.82
N TRP A 30 0.82 -1.43 -2.70
CA TRP A 30 0.88 0.04 -2.63
C TRP A 30 1.33 0.55 -1.25
N LEU A 31 2.38 -0.08 -0.70
CA LEU A 31 2.91 0.26 0.62
C LEU A 31 3.48 1.67 0.63
N TYR A 32 3.07 2.48 1.62
CA TYR A 32 3.57 3.83 1.83
C TYR A 32 3.81 4.12 3.32
N SER A 33 4.64 5.12 3.58
CA SER A 33 4.97 5.58 4.93
C SER A 33 5.38 7.04 4.90
N ASN A 34 5.59 7.62 6.09
CA ASN A 34 6.08 9.00 6.27
C ASN A 34 7.60 9.13 6.06
N THR A 35 8.28 8.05 5.71
CA THR A 35 9.73 8.00 5.50
C THR A 35 10.09 7.19 4.27
N GLY A 36 11.31 7.36 3.77
CA GLY A 36 11.82 6.64 2.61
C GLY A 36 11.24 7.13 1.28
N LYS A 37 11.46 6.37 0.21
CA LYS A 37 10.95 6.70 -1.13
C LYS A 37 9.67 5.93 -1.42
N ASN A 38 8.54 6.63 -1.52
CA ASN A 38 7.24 6.02 -1.82
C ASN A 38 6.32 7.01 -2.54
N PHE A 39 5.16 6.52 -2.99
CA PHE A 39 4.19 7.32 -3.76
C PHE A 39 3.60 8.49 -2.95
N PHE A 40 3.29 8.28 -1.66
CA PHE A 40 2.72 9.32 -0.80
C PHE A 40 3.64 10.54 -0.73
N LEU A 41 4.92 10.36 -0.38
CA LEU A 41 5.89 11.45 -0.28
C LEU A 41 6.17 12.10 -1.64
N THR A 42 6.23 11.29 -2.71
CA THR A 42 6.38 11.82 -4.07
C THR A 42 5.20 12.73 -4.45
N MET A 43 3.97 12.35 -4.12
CA MET A 43 2.79 13.18 -4.40
C MET A 43 2.75 14.42 -3.51
N ALA A 44 3.10 14.30 -2.22
CA ALA A 44 3.20 15.46 -1.33
C ALA A 44 4.15 16.53 -1.89
N ASP A 45 5.33 16.14 -2.34
CA ASP A 45 6.32 17.04 -2.93
C ASP A 45 5.87 17.64 -4.28
N LEU A 46 5.33 16.79 -5.16
CA LEU A 46 4.89 17.24 -6.49
C LEU A 46 3.69 18.20 -6.41
N THR A 47 2.73 17.91 -5.53
CA THR A 47 1.54 18.74 -5.39
C THR A 47 1.82 20.05 -4.66
N ALA A 48 2.88 20.11 -3.83
CA ALA A 48 3.35 21.36 -3.24
C ALA A 48 4.07 22.28 -4.24
N SER A 49 4.74 21.70 -5.25
CA SER A 49 5.66 22.43 -6.12
C SER A 49 5.14 22.69 -7.54
N LYS A 50 4.12 21.94 -8.00
CA LYS A 50 3.61 22.03 -9.37
C LYS A 50 2.16 22.49 -9.40
N PRO A 51 1.79 23.34 -10.39
CA PRO A 51 0.40 23.76 -10.58
C PRO A 51 -0.48 22.61 -11.11
N GLU A 52 0.09 21.67 -11.85
CA GLU A 52 -0.62 20.54 -12.45
C GLU A 52 0.29 19.32 -12.56
N ILE A 53 -0.28 18.12 -12.31
CA ILE A 53 0.35 16.81 -12.56
C ILE A 53 -0.65 15.85 -13.20
N LYS A 54 -0.13 14.90 -14.02
CA LYS A 54 -0.92 13.78 -14.55
C LYS A 54 -0.68 12.54 -13.71
N VAL A 55 -1.75 11.82 -13.39
CA VAL A 55 -1.68 10.58 -12.61
C VAL A 55 -2.57 9.49 -13.22
N VAL A 56 -2.06 8.27 -13.28
CA VAL A 56 -2.76 7.10 -13.86
C VAL A 56 -4.06 6.81 -13.10
N ALA A 57 -5.17 6.66 -13.85
CA ALA A 57 -6.51 6.44 -13.31
C ALA A 57 -7.11 5.06 -13.66
N ASP A 58 -6.48 4.29 -14.54
CA ASP A 58 -6.97 2.98 -15.03
C ASP A 58 -6.30 1.77 -14.35
N GLN A 59 -5.57 2.01 -13.27
CA GLN A 59 -5.02 0.97 -12.40
C GLN A 59 -5.68 1.05 -11.04
N ALA A 60 -6.39 -0.02 -10.65
CA ALA A 60 -7.09 -0.13 -9.38
C ALA A 60 -6.33 -1.01 -8.38
N GLY A 61 -6.25 -0.56 -7.16
CA GLY A 61 -5.58 -1.26 -6.07
C GLY A 61 -6.02 -0.72 -4.71
N THR A 62 -5.25 -1.04 -3.68
CA THR A 62 -5.49 -0.48 -2.34
C THR A 62 -4.18 -0.04 -1.70
N PRO A 63 -4.08 1.22 -1.26
CA PRO A 63 -2.92 1.68 -0.49
C PRO A 63 -2.84 0.98 0.86
N THR A 64 -1.61 0.68 1.28
CA THR A 64 -1.31 0.10 2.58
C THR A 64 -0.41 1.05 3.36
N TYR A 65 -0.89 1.60 4.46
CA TYR A 65 -0.05 2.36 5.38
C TYR A 65 0.85 1.42 6.16
N ALA A 66 2.14 1.66 6.14
CA ALA A 66 3.12 0.77 6.78
C ALA A 66 2.92 0.66 8.30
N TYR A 67 2.39 1.70 8.93
CA TYR A 67 2.03 1.68 10.35
C TYR A 67 0.95 0.64 10.66
N ASP A 68 -0.11 0.56 9.84
CA ASP A 68 -1.19 -0.42 10.04
C ASP A 68 -0.68 -1.86 9.92
N LEU A 69 0.23 -2.12 8.97
CA LEU A 69 0.86 -3.43 8.83
C LEU A 69 1.79 -3.74 10.02
N ALA A 70 2.55 -2.75 10.48
CA ALA A 70 3.40 -2.89 11.66
C ALA A 70 2.57 -3.16 12.90
N TYR A 71 1.46 -2.43 13.07
CA TYR A 71 0.52 -2.64 14.17
C TYR A 71 -0.04 -4.08 14.18
N LEU A 72 -0.46 -4.60 13.02
CA LEU A 72 -0.89 -5.98 12.90
C LEU A 72 0.19 -6.98 13.32
N ILE A 73 1.44 -6.77 12.89
CA ILE A 73 2.56 -7.64 13.24
C ILE A 73 2.80 -7.62 14.77
N THR A 74 2.78 -6.43 15.37
CA THR A 74 2.94 -6.26 16.82
C THR A 74 1.80 -6.96 17.57
N TYR A 75 0.56 -6.75 17.16
CA TYR A 75 -0.62 -7.42 17.72
C TYR A 75 -0.49 -8.95 17.69
N ILE A 76 -0.06 -9.52 16.56
CA ILE A 76 0.12 -10.97 16.42
C ILE A 76 1.17 -11.50 17.41
N ILE A 77 2.23 -10.73 17.67
CA ILE A 77 3.29 -11.10 18.60
C ILE A 77 2.79 -11.00 20.05
N GLU A 78 2.14 -9.90 20.42
CA GLU A 78 1.63 -9.62 21.77
C GLU A 78 0.54 -10.61 22.18
N GLU A 79 -0.37 -10.95 21.26
CA GLU A 79 -1.44 -11.93 21.50
C GLU A 79 -0.98 -13.39 21.33
N ASN A 80 0.32 -13.63 21.10
CA ASN A 80 0.91 -14.96 20.92
C ASN A 80 0.25 -15.81 19.83
N LEU A 81 -0.10 -15.17 18.69
CA LEU A 81 -0.77 -15.80 17.54
C LEU A 81 0.20 -16.33 16.48
N LEU A 82 1.46 -16.57 16.85
CA LEU A 82 2.55 -17.00 15.94
C LEU A 82 2.45 -18.46 15.48
N ASP A 83 1.51 -19.23 16.01
CA ASP A 83 1.22 -20.61 15.60
C ASP A 83 0.45 -20.68 14.26
N ARG A 84 -0.11 -19.58 13.80
CA ARG A 84 -0.91 -19.48 12.57
C ARG A 84 -0.05 -19.34 11.32
N SER A 85 0.80 -20.36 11.07
CA SER A 85 1.74 -20.35 9.95
C SER A 85 1.05 -20.25 8.58
N GLY A 86 1.65 -19.49 7.65
CA GLY A 86 1.19 -19.44 6.27
C GLY A 86 1.34 -18.07 5.58
N VAL A 87 0.72 -17.99 4.40
CA VAL A 87 0.70 -16.78 3.57
C VAL A 87 -0.63 -16.04 3.76
N TYR A 88 -0.55 -14.74 3.97
CA TYR A 88 -1.67 -13.84 4.20
C TYR A 88 -1.56 -12.61 3.29
N ASN A 89 -2.68 -12.14 2.79
CA ASN A 89 -2.74 -10.84 2.13
C ASN A 89 -3.16 -9.78 3.14
N TYR A 90 -2.51 -8.62 3.11
CA TYR A 90 -2.86 -7.47 3.92
C TYR A 90 -2.70 -6.18 3.11
N SER A 91 -3.75 -5.38 3.04
CA SER A 91 -3.76 -4.00 2.54
C SER A 91 -4.88 -3.23 3.22
N GLY A 92 -4.94 -1.93 3.10
CA GLY A 92 -6.09 -1.16 3.56
C GLY A 92 -7.43 -1.70 3.02
N GLU A 93 -8.56 -1.36 3.62
CA GLU A 93 -9.88 -1.63 3.03
C GLU A 93 -10.23 -0.61 1.95
N GLY A 94 -11.12 -1.01 1.04
CA GLY A 94 -11.56 -0.21 -0.09
C GLY A 94 -10.70 -0.41 -1.34
N VAL A 95 -11.03 0.34 -2.37
CA VAL A 95 -10.37 0.31 -3.70
C VAL A 95 -10.24 1.74 -4.19
N CYS A 96 -9.12 2.08 -4.82
CA CYS A 96 -8.93 3.36 -5.50
C CYS A 96 -7.95 3.20 -6.68
N SER A 97 -7.92 4.21 -7.56
CA SER A 97 -6.85 4.37 -8.53
C SER A 97 -5.68 5.17 -7.95
N TRP A 98 -4.53 5.21 -8.66
CA TRP A 98 -3.44 6.11 -8.30
C TRP A 98 -3.87 7.57 -8.36
N PHE A 99 -4.77 7.91 -9.30
CA PHE A 99 -5.37 9.25 -9.39
C PHE A 99 -6.18 9.60 -8.14
N ASP A 100 -7.04 8.69 -7.66
CA ASP A 100 -7.83 8.92 -6.45
C ASP A 100 -6.91 9.09 -5.23
N PHE A 101 -5.88 8.25 -5.12
CA PHE A 101 -4.93 8.33 -4.01
C PHE A 101 -4.14 9.65 -4.03
N ALA A 102 -3.64 10.10 -5.20
CA ALA A 102 -2.97 11.39 -5.35
C ALA A 102 -3.91 12.57 -5.04
N SER A 103 -5.17 12.49 -5.46
CA SER A 103 -6.18 13.54 -5.20
C SER A 103 -6.48 13.69 -3.71
N GLU A 104 -6.59 12.58 -2.98
CA GLU A 104 -6.78 12.60 -1.53
C GLU A 104 -5.54 13.14 -0.81
N ILE A 105 -4.32 12.76 -1.24
CA ILE A 105 -3.08 13.33 -0.69
C ILE A 105 -3.07 14.85 -0.86
N ASN A 106 -3.30 15.35 -2.08
CA ASN A 106 -3.35 16.77 -2.41
C ASN A 106 -4.36 17.52 -1.52
N SER A 107 -5.56 16.96 -1.37
CA SER A 107 -6.63 17.53 -0.54
C SER A 107 -6.25 17.58 0.94
N HIS A 108 -5.76 16.49 1.51
CA HIS A 108 -5.36 16.43 2.93
C HIS A 108 -4.15 17.31 3.26
N MET A 109 -3.23 17.49 2.30
CA MET A 109 -2.09 18.41 2.43
C MET A 109 -2.49 19.90 2.30
N GLY A 110 -3.72 20.18 1.88
CA GLY A 110 -4.20 21.55 1.62
C GLY A 110 -3.55 22.19 0.38
N HIS A 111 -3.01 21.38 -0.55
CA HIS A 111 -2.39 21.88 -1.78
C HIS A 111 -3.45 22.15 -2.86
N THR A 112 -3.15 23.08 -3.78
CA THR A 112 -4.05 23.51 -4.86
C THR A 112 -3.63 22.99 -6.24
N CYS A 113 -2.74 22.00 -6.27
CA CYS A 113 -2.29 21.39 -7.51
C CYS A 113 -3.45 20.70 -8.25
N ARG A 114 -3.56 20.95 -9.55
CA ARG A 114 -4.55 20.28 -10.41
C ARG A 114 -4.07 18.86 -10.72
N ILE A 115 -4.80 17.86 -10.25
CA ILE A 115 -4.54 16.45 -10.59
C ILE A 115 -5.36 16.10 -11.82
N VAL A 116 -4.70 15.66 -12.91
CA VAL A 116 -5.34 15.29 -14.17
C VAL A 116 -5.23 13.78 -14.35
N PRO A 117 -6.36 13.05 -14.52
CA PRO A 117 -6.31 11.62 -14.79
C PRO A 117 -5.70 11.35 -16.16
N CYS A 118 -4.89 10.28 -16.27
CA CYS A 118 -4.40 9.78 -17.53
C CYS A 118 -4.49 8.24 -17.57
N ARG A 119 -4.31 7.66 -18.76
CA ARG A 119 -4.24 6.21 -18.94
C ARG A 119 -2.81 5.70 -18.76
N SER A 120 -2.66 4.41 -18.45
CA SER A 120 -1.36 3.74 -18.35
C SER A 120 -0.52 3.87 -19.62
N GLU A 121 -1.16 3.87 -20.79
CA GLU A 121 -0.52 4.06 -22.11
C GLU A 121 0.14 5.43 -22.26
N GLU A 122 -0.41 6.46 -21.60
CA GLU A 122 0.16 7.82 -21.59
C GLU A 122 1.32 7.99 -20.62
N TYR A 123 1.50 7.01 -19.71
CA TYR A 123 2.55 7.03 -18.68
C TYR A 123 3.35 5.72 -18.68
N PRO A 124 4.18 5.47 -19.70
CA PRO A 124 4.92 4.22 -19.83
C PRO A 124 5.90 4.03 -18.66
N THR A 125 5.87 2.85 -18.06
CA THR A 125 6.78 2.43 -16.99
C THR A 125 7.59 1.23 -17.45
N PRO A 126 8.84 1.02 -16.93
CA PRO A 126 9.68 -0.12 -17.33
C PRO A 126 9.07 -1.48 -17.02
N ALA A 127 8.18 -1.57 -16.04
CA ALA A 127 7.47 -2.78 -15.68
C ALA A 127 5.97 -2.63 -15.98
N GLU A 128 5.40 -3.62 -16.66
CA GLU A 128 3.95 -3.73 -16.82
C GLU A 128 3.28 -3.90 -15.47
N ARG A 129 2.28 -3.07 -15.19
CA ARG A 129 1.50 -3.11 -13.95
C ARG A 129 0.09 -3.64 -14.23
N PRO A 130 -0.46 -4.48 -13.35
CA PRO A 130 -1.82 -4.97 -13.53
C PRO A 130 -2.83 -3.83 -13.40
N HIS A 131 -3.89 -3.86 -14.20
CA HIS A 131 -5.01 -2.93 -14.08
C HIS A 131 -5.79 -3.11 -12.77
N TYR A 132 -5.74 -4.31 -12.19
CA TYR A 132 -6.42 -4.63 -10.93
C TYR A 132 -5.49 -5.41 -9.99
N SER A 133 -5.19 -4.85 -8.83
CA SER A 133 -4.25 -5.40 -7.84
C SER A 133 -4.84 -5.47 -6.42
N VAL A 134 -6.18 -5.48 -6.30
CA VAL A 134 -6.86 -5.59 -5.01
C VAL A 134 -6.67 -7.00 -4.44
N LEU A 135 -6.30 -7.08 -3.16
CA LEU A 135 -6.03 -8.33 -2.46
C LEU A 135 -7.27 -8.81 -1.71
N ASP A 136 -7.52 -10.11 -1.74
CA ASP A 136 -8.48 -10.75 -0.82
C ASP A 136 -7.84 -10.87 0.58
N LYS A 137 -8.44 -10.18 1.54
CA LYS A 137 -8.00 -10.09 2.94
C LYS A 137 -8.86 -10.92 3.90
N SER A 138 -9.79 -11.73 3.38
CA SER A 138 -10.71 -12.51 4.23
C SER A 138 -9.99 -13.47 5.15
N LYS A 139 -8.88 -14.09 4.70
CA LYS A 139 -8.09 -15.00 5.51
C LYS A 139 -7.45 -14.31 6.73
N VAL A 140 -6.77 -13.17 6.53
CA VAL A 140 -6.11 -12.46 7.63
C VAL A 140 -7.12 -11.95 8.66
N LYS A 141 -8.27 -11.43 8.22
CA LYS A 141 -9.34 -10.99 9.11
C LYS A 141 -9.92 -12.14 9.93
N ARG A 142 -10.24 -13.25 9.31
CA ARG A 142 -10.79 -14.43 9.98
C ARG A 142 -9.80 -15.06 10.98
N ASP A 143 -8.56 -15.26 10.52
CA ASP A 143 -7.58 -16.02 11.29
C ASP A 143 -7.02 -15.22 12.47
N PHE A 144 -6.93 -13.90 12.39
CA PHE A 144 -6.44 -13.03 13.46
C PHE A 144 -7.54 -12.25 14.18
N GLY A 145 -8.81 -12.34 13.75
CA GLY A 145 -9.93 -11.65 14.40
C GLY A 145 -9.85 -10.12 14.31
N ILE A 146 -9.25 -9.59 13.24
CA ILE A 146 -8.98 -8.16 13.09
C ILE A 146 -9.93 -7.47 12.12
N GLU A 147 -10.11 -6.17 12.33
CA GLU A 147 -10.65 -5.24 11.36
C GLU A 147 -9.50 -4.47 10.72
N ILE A 148 -9.62 -4.20 9.42
CA ILE A 148 -8.62 -3.46 8.66
C ILE A 148 -9.15 -2.05 8.40
N PRO A 149 -8.37 -0.99 8.66
CA PRO A 149 -8.81 0.38 8.40
C PRO A 149 -9.10 0.63 6.91
N TYR A 150 -10.11 1.47 6.64
CA TYR A 150 -10.34 1.99 5.29
C TYR A 150 -9.19 2.91 4.87
N TRP A 151 -8.69 2.75 3.66
CA TRP A 151 -7.46 3.40 3.19
C TRP A 151 -7.43 4.94 3.37
N ARG A 152 -8.60 5.61 3.28
CA ARG A 152 -8.67 7.06 3.51
C ARG A 152 -8.43 7.45 4.97
N HIS A 153 -8.87 6.62 5.91
CA HIS A 153 -8.61 6.86 7.35
C HIS A 153 -7.12 6.76 7.64
N SER A 154 -6.47 5.71 7.15
CA SER A 154 -5.02 5.53 7.26
C SER A 154 -4.24 6.66 6.58
N LEU A 155 -4.71 7.14 5.42
CA LEU A 155 -4.09 8.28 4.74
C LEU A 155 -4.21 9.57 5.57
N ALA A 156 -5.38 9.85 6.14
CA ALA A 156 -5.57 11.03 7.00
C ALA A 156 -4.61 11.02 8.19
N MET A 157 -4.42 9.87 8.84
CA MET A 157 -3.44 9.70 9.92
C MET A 157 -2.02 9.93 9.42
N ALA A 158 -1.63 9.30 8.31
CA ALA A 158 -0.30 9.45 7.73
C ALA A 158 0.03 10.92 7.38
N VAL A 159 -0.93 11.66 6.81
CA VAL A 159 -0.76 13.09 6.50
C VAL A 159 -0.61 13.90 7.78
N GLN A 160 -1.43 13.66 8.79
CA GLN A 160 -1.35 14.39 10.06
C GLN A 160 0.02 14.19 10.74
N GLU A 161 0.51 12.96 10.78
CA GLU A 161 1.84 12.65 11.31
C GLU A 161 2.94 13.31 10.46
N TYR A 162 2.86 13.20 9.13
CA TYR A 162 3.84 13.82 8.23
C TYR A 162 3.93 15.33 8.44
N ILE A 163 2.80 16.03 8.51
CA ILE A 163 2.75 17.48 8.77
C ILE A 163 3.40 17.83 10.12
N SER A 164 3.26 16.97 11.12
CA SER A 164 3.89 17.19 12.43
C SER A 164 5.41 17.01 12.42
N LEU A 165 5.93 16.17 11.49
CA LEU A 165 7.38 15.92 11.35
C LEU A 165 8.12 17.02 10.57
N ILE A 166 7.43 17.77 9.71
CA ILE A 166 8.02 18.82 8.85
C ILE A 166 7.87 20.24 9.42
N LYS A 167 7.16 20.39 10.53
CA LYS A 167 7.05 21.64 11.31
C LYS A 167 8.20 21.77 12.30
#